data_23272cf0f201940fbbe53911149bc766
#
_entry.id   23272cf0f201940fbbe53911149bc766
#
_cell.length_a   1.000
_cell.length_b   1.000
_cell.length_c   1.000
_cell.angle_alpha   90.00
_cell.angle_beta   90.00
_cell.angle_gamma   90.00
#
_symmetry.space_group_name_H-M   'P 1'
#
loop_
_entity.id
_entity.type
_entity.pdbx_description
1 polymer ?
#
loop_
_entity_poly.entity_id
_entity_poly.type
_entity_poly.pdbx_seq_one_letter_code
_entity_poly.pdbx_strand_id
1 'polypeptide(L)'
;MTVTYALTASLLFLGLTLMLVDVSQKLKKSEHLAISLVLIGTSMFYVAMDCLWIVVYTGETFHRGLFILLNFLFYLVYITLPYIWFLFSKHFAGGRMTGRTWNLLFAAPWFFNLALVVLTMLGTDFLWEIGDAASRYTRGPLFGIFSNLNLVYYFIPVIGIISLLISGKGADRRTLVTTLGFSVIPALGVFIYTYWISVDAIYPFQPCCFFIGVMFAYILLLSQVYKRAEEDNLRLAEEARAAGRMAIGRAHV
;
A
#
# COMPACT_ATOMS: atom_id res chain seq x y z
N MET A 1 -3.48 26.59 -6.90
CA MET A 1 -3.82 25.33 -6.18
C MET A 1 -3.38 24.09 -6.94
N THR A 2 -3.71 23.91 -8.21
CA THR A 2 -3.30 22.75 -9.04
C THR A 2 -1.78 22.58 -9.17
N VAL A 3 -1.02 23.68 -9.27
CA VAL A 3 0.45 23.63 -9.34
C VAL A 3 1.06 23.07 -8.04
N THR A 4 0.56 23.50 -6.89
CA THR A 4 1.04 23.00 -5.57
C THR A 4 0.71 21.52 -5.43
N TYR A 5 -0.47 21.08 -5.88
CA TYR A 5 -0.85 19.67 -5.89
C TYR A 5 0.10 18.84 -6.77
N ALA A 6 0.31 19.28 -8.01
CA ALA A 6 1.19 18.60 -8.97
C ALA A 6 2.65 18.51 -8.46
N LEU A 7 3.16 19.60 -7.84
CA LEU A 7 4.49 19.58 -7.23
C LEU A 7 4.57 18.57 -6.07
N THR A 8 3.58 18.55 -5.19
CA THR A 8 3.54 17.58 -4.09
C THR A 8 3.48 16.15 -4.62
N ALA A 9 2.58 15.86 -5.57
CA ALA A 9 2.47 14.55 -6.19
C ALA A 9 3.78 14.12 -6.88
N SER A 10 4.47 15.05 -7.55
CA SER A 10 5.77 14.78 -8.19
C SER A 10 6.85 14.43 -7.17
N LEU A 11 6.90 15.12 -6.02
CA LEU A 11 7.83 14.80 -4.93
C LEU A 11 7.53 13.43 -4.32
N LEU A 12 6.26 13.11 -4.09
CA LEU A 12 5.86 11.79 -3.58
C LEU A 12 6.24 10.68 -4.57
N PHE A 13 5.98 10.91 -5.87
CA PHE A 13 6.34 9.96 -6.93
C PHE A 13 7.86 9.75 -7.00
N LEU A 14 8.66 10.81 -6.92
CA LEU A 14 10.12 10.71 -6.87
C LEU A 14 10.59 9.91 -5.66
N GLY A 15 10.04 10.19 -4.46
CA GLY A 15 10.35 9.45 -3.24
C GLY A 15 10.04 7.95 -3.37
N LEU A 16 8.87 7.60 -3.93
CA LEU A 16 8.50 6.20 -4.20
C LEU A 16 9.43 5.55 -5.23
N THR A 17 9.86 6.30 -6.26
CA THR A 17 10.81 5.81 -7.27
C THR A 17 12.16 5.47 -6.63
N LEU A 18 12.67 6.33 -5.76
CA LEU A 18 13.92 6.07 -5.02
C LEU A 18 13.80 4.82 -4.13
N MET A 19 12.67 4.67 -3.42
CA MET A 19 12.40 3.48 -2.60
C MET A 19 12.32 2.21 -3.49
N LEU A 20 11.66 2.29 -4.65
CA LEU A 20 11.54 1.17 -5.57
C LEU A 20 12.90 0.69 -6.07
N VAL A 21 13.77 1.63 -6.48
CA VAL A 21 15.12 1.33 -6.97
C VAL A 21 15.95 0.69 -5.84
N ASP A 22 15.94 1.28 -4.65
CA ASP A 22 16.71 0.78 -3.50
C ASP A 22 16.25 -0.61 -3.06
N VAL A 23 14.93 -0.84 -2.95
CA VAL A 23 14.34 -2.15 -2.63
C VAL A 23 14.70 -3.19 -3.68
N SER A 24 14.63 -2.83 -4.97
CA SER A 24 14.96 -3.74 -6.08
C SER A 24 16.42 -4.21 -6.03
N GLN A 25 17.31 -3.36 -5.55
CA GLN A 25 18.74 -3.69 -5.41
C GLN A 25 19.04 -4.53 -4.15
N LYS A 26 18.48 -4.13 -3.00
CA LYS A 26 18.76 -4.75 -1.69
C LYS A 26 18.05 -6.08 -1.48
N LEU A 27 16.88 -6.28 -2.07
CA LEU A 27 16.06 -7.47 -1.87
C LEU A 27 16.15 -8.50 -2.99
N LYS A 28 17.12 -8.40 -3.90
CA LYS A 28 17.24 -9.23 -5.13
C LYS A 28 17.03 -10.75 -4.91
N LYS A 29 17.35 -11.27 -3.74
CA LYS A 29 17.21 -12.70 -3.38
C LYS A 29 16.18 -12.95 -2.27
N SER A 30 15.35 -11.97 -1.95
CA SER A 30 14.39 -12.06 -0.84
C SER A 30 13.00 -12.46 -1.35
N GLU A 31 12.33 -13.32 -0.60
CA GLU A 31 10.90 -13.63 -0.81
C GLU A 31 9.98 -12.41 -0.65
N HIS A 32 10.47 -11.34 0.01
CA HIS A 32 9.74 -10.10 0.21
C HIS A 32 9.78 -9.18 -1.02
N LEU A 33 10.65 -9.44 -2.02
CA LEU A 33 10.85 -8.56 -3.16
C LEU A 33 9.55 -8.34 -3.94
N ALA A 34 8.88 -9.40 -4.34
CA ALA A 34 7.72 -9.32 -5.21
C ALA A 34 6.59 -8.49 -4.59
N ILE A 35 6.22 -8.77 -3.32
CA ILE A 35 5.15 -8.04 -2.65
C ILE A 35 5.52 -6.57 -2.40
N SER A 36 6.79 -6.26 -2.18
CA SER A 36 7.29 -4.91 -1.97
C SER A 36 7.27 -4.09 -3.27
N LEU A 37 7.71 -4.68 -4.38
CA LEU A 37 7.65 -4.03 -5.69
C LEU A 37 6.19 -3.76 -6.11
N VAL A 38 5.29 -4.71 -5.87
CA VAL A 38 3.87 -4.55 -6.15
C VAL A 38 3.27 -3.43 -5.30
N LEU A 39 3.58 -3.37 -3.99
CA LEU A 39 3.08 -2.33 -3.10
C LEU A 39 3.57 -0.94 -3.53
N ILE A 40 4.88 -0.77 -3.73
CA ILE A 40 5.47 0.52 -4.10
C ILE A 40 4.98 0.93 -5.50
N GLY A 41 5.00 0.01 -6.48
CA GLY A 41 4.56 0.27 -7.84
C GLY A 41 3.07 0.65 -7.92
N THR A 42 2.19 -0.03 -7.16
CA THR A 42 0.77 0.33 -7.10
C THR A 42 0.57 1.68 -6.41
N SER A 43 1.36 2.01 -5.38
CA SER A 43 1.32 3.32 -4.73
C SER A 43 1.79 4.44 -5.67
N MET A 44 2.83 4.20 -6.48
CA MET A 44 3.28 5.14 -7.52
C MET A 44 2.17 5.36 -8.56
N PHE A 45 1.54 4.28 -9.02
CA PHE A 45 0.44 4.38 -9.99
C PHE A 45 -0.76 5.12 -9.39
N TYR A 46 -1.07 4.90 -8.11
CA TYR A 46 -2.10 5.66 -7.40
C TYR A 46 -1.80 7.17 -7.40
N VAL A 47 -0.60 7.58 -6.98
CA VAL A 47 -0.19 9.00 -6.96
C VAL A 47 -0.26 9.63 -8.34
N ALA A 48 0.17 8.91 -9.38
CA ALA A 48 0.11 9.37 -10.77
C ALA A 48 -1.33 9.55 -11.26
N MET A 49 -2.20 8.57 -11.00
CA MET A 49 -3.62 8.63 -11.39
C MET A 49 -4.37 9.72 -10.65
N ASP A 50 -4.11 9.89 -9.36
CA ASP A 50 -4.71 10.94 -8.54
C ASP A 50 -4.30 12.35 -9.04
N CYS A 51 -3.03 12.54 -9.38
CA CYS A 51 -2.54 13.77 -9.97
C CYS A 51 -3.19 14.05 -11.34
N LEU A 52 -3.23 13.05 -12.22
CA LEU A 52 -3.86 13.19 -13.55
C LEU A 52 -5.36 13.48 -13.43
N TRP A 53 -6.03 12.82 -12.49
CA TRP A 53 -7.45 13.07 -12.21
C TRP A 53 -7.70 14.53 -11.85
N ILE A 54 -6.91 15.09 -10.91
CA ILE A 54 -7.02 16.50 -10.50
C ILE A 54 -6.74 17.46 -11.66
N VAL A 55 -5.69 17.19 -12.46
CA VAL A 55 -5.33 18.05 -13.60
C VAL A 55 -6.46 18.09 -14.63
N VAL A 56 -7.07 16.95 -14.94
CA VAL A 56 -8.19 16.89 -15.90
C VAL A 56 -9.47 17.47 -15.31
N TYR A 57 -9.73 17.23 -14.01
CA TYR A 57 -10.89 17.77 -13.32
C TYR A 57 -10.88 19.29 -13.25
N THR A 58 -9.71 19.91 -13.00
CA THR A 58 -9.56 21.37 -12.87
C THR A 58 -9.22 22.07 -14.18
N GLY A 59 -8.94 21.32 -15.26
CA GLY A 59 -8.58 21.87 -16.56
C GLY A 59 -9.69 22.71 -17.20
N GLU A 60 -9.31 23.68 -18.02
CA GLU A 60 -10.26 24.56 -18.74
C GLU A 60 -11.09 23.78 -19.76
N THR A 61 -10.45 22.82 -20.45
CA THR A 61 -11.11 21.96 -21.44
C THR A 61 -11.48 20.62 -20.82
N PHE A 62 -12.78 20.36 -20.73
CA PHE A 62 -13.29 19.10 -20.17
C PHE A 62 -13.58 18.08 -21.28
N HIS A 63 -12.83 16.99 -21.29
CA HIS A 63 -13.05 15.86 -22.19
C HIS A 63 -13.72 14.71 -21.44
N ARG A 64 -15.06 14.60 -21.55
CA ARG A 64 -15.86 13.59 -20.84
C ARG A 64 -15.33 12.17 -20.99
N GLY A 65 -14.98 11.72 -22.21
CA GLY A 65 -14.46 10.36 -22.44
C GLY A 65 -13.13 10.11 -21.74
N LEU A 66 -12.21 11.07 -21.76
CA LEU A 66 -10.94 10.99 -21.01
C LEU A 66 -11.19 10.94 -19.51
N PHE A 67 -12.11 11.74 -19.01
CA PHE A 67 -12.43 11.79 -17.59
C PHE A 67 -13.09 10.49 -17.09
N ILE A 68 -13.96 9.86 -17.89
CA ILE A 68 -14.51 8.52 -17.61
C ILE A 68 -13.39 7.47 -17.51
N LEU A 69 -12.47 7.46 -18.47
CA LEU A 69 -11.34 6.53 -18.46
C LEU A 69 -10.44 6.74 -17.23
N LEU A 70 -10.13 8.00 -16.89
CA LEU A 70 -9.33 8.31 -15.72
C LEU A 70 -10.02 7.92 -14.41
N ASN A 71 -11.35 8.14 -14.29
CA ASN A 71 -12.12 7.64 -13.16
C ASN A 71 -12.04 6.12 -13.04
N PHE A 72 -12.23 5.41 -14.15
CA PHE A 72 -12.12 3.95 -14.13
C PHE A 72 -10.74 3.49 -13.65
N LEU A 73 -9.66 4.02 -14.20
CA LEU A 73 -8.29 3.67 -13.81
C LEU A 73 -7.99 4.07 -12.35
N PHE A 74 -8.41 5.26 -11.95
CA PHE A 74 -8.27 5.73 -10.57
C PHE A 74 -8.96 4.80 -9.59
N TYR A 75 -10.23 4.46 -9.82
CA TYR A 75 -10.97 3.57 -8.91
C TYR A 75 -10.46 2.13 -8.93
N LEU A 76 -9.96 1.65 -10.07
CA LEU A 76 -9.31 0.34 -10.16
C LEU A 76 -8.09 0.26 -9.23
N VAL A 77 -7.25 1.31 -9.21
CA VAL A 77 -6.11 1.39 -8.30
C VAL A 77 -6.58 1.63 -6.86
N TYR A 78 -7.57 2.47 -6.67
CA TYR A 78 -8.15 2.80 -5.36
C TYR A 78 -8.66 1.56 -4.60
N ILE A 79 -9.21 0.55 -5.30
CA ILE A 79 -9.61 -0.73 -4.68
C ILE A 79 -8.45 -1.72 -4.54
N THR A 80 -7.48 -1.67 -5.45
CA THR A 80 -6.37 -2.63 -5.48
C THR A 80 -5.32 -2.32 -4.43
N LEU A 81 -5.03 -1.04 -4.20
CA LEU A 81 -4.02 -0.62 -3.23
C LEU A 81 -4.33 -1.07 -1.78
N PRO A 82 -5.56 -0.90 -1.23
CA PRO A 82 -5.91 -1.42 0.10
C PRO A 82 -5.77 -2.94 0.20
N TYR A 83 -6.14 -3.67 -0.83
CA TYR A 83 -6.00 -5.13 -0.86
C TYR A 83 -4.53 -5.57 -0.83
N ILE A 84 -3.65 -4.94 -1.62
CA ILE A 84 -2.20 -5.18 -1.57
C ILE A 84 -1.65 -4.79 -0.19
N TRP A 85 -2.14 -3.71 0.39
CA TRP A 85 -1.79 -3.27 1.74
C TRP A 85 -2.09 -4.32 2.80
N PHE A 86 -3.28 -4.89 2.73
CA PHE A 86 -3.68 -6.02 3.57
C PHE A 86 -2.76 -7.23 3.39
N LEU A 87 -2.46 -7.61 2.15
CA LEU A 87 -1.57 -8.75 1.85
C LEU A 87 -0.16 -8.52 2.40
N PHE A 88 0.37 -7.31 2.26
CA PHE A 88 1.66 -6.93 2.81
C PHE A 88 1.65 -7.00 4.35
N SER A 89 0.66 -6.41 4.99
CA SER A 89 0.52 -6.45 6.46
C SER A 89 0.43 -7.88 6.98
N LYS A 90 -0.36 -8.72 6.32
CA LYS A 90 -0.49 -10.15 6.64
C LYS A 90 0.84 -10.90 6.51
N HIS A 91 1.61 -10.61 5.46
CA HIS A 91 2.90 -11.25 5.20
C HIS A 91 3.90 -10.98 6.34
N PHE A 92 3.96 -9.74 6.84
CA PHE A 92 4.90 -9.34 7.90
C PHE A 92 4.40 -9.61 9.32
N ALA A 93 3.10 -9.61 9.56
CA ALA A 93 2.55 -9.94 10.89
C ALA A 93 2.69 -11.41 11.27
N GLY A 94 2.96 -12.30 10.32
CA GLY A 94 3.12 -13.74 10.59
C GLY A 94 1.80 -14.37 11.04
N GLY A 95 0.80 -14.44 10.17
CA GLY A 95 -0.54 -14.74 10.62
C GLY A 95 -1.02 -16.17 10.38
N ARG A 96 -1.82 -16.68 11.30
CA ARG A 96 -2.62 -17.89 11.19
C ARG A 96 -3.72 -17.83 10.11
N MET A 97 -3.92 -16.69 9.45
CA MET A 97 -4.92 -16.46 8.40
C MET A 97 -4.42 -16.94 7.02
N THR A 98 -3.77 -18.11 6.95
CA THR A 98 -3.13 -18.61 5.71
C THR A 98 -3.99 -19.57 4.91
N GLY A 99 -5.12 -20.01 5.41
CA GLY A 99 -6.00 -20.96 4.73
C GLY A 99 -6.60 -20.42 3.42
N ARG A 100 -6.81 -21.30 2.41
CA ARG A 100 -7.42 -20.96 1.12
C ARG A 100 -8.79 -20.28 1.28
N THR A 101 -9.61 -20.75 2.20
CA THR A 101 -10.93 -20.17 2.50
C THR A 101 -10.82 -18.73 3.00
N TRP A 102 -9.86 -18.43 3.87
CA TRP A 102 -9.61 -17.06 4.34
C TRP A 102 -9.16 -16.13 3.22
N ASN A 103 -8.29 -16.62 2.32
CA ASN A 103 -7.87 -15.82 1.18
C ASN A 103 -9.03 -15.46 0.25
N LEU A 104 -9.95 -16.41 0.00
CA LEU A 104 -11.16 -16.16 -0.80
C LEU A 104 -12.11 -15.19 -0.10
N LEU A 105 -12.33 -15.37 1.20
CA LEU A 105 -13.19 -14.47 1.98
C LEU A 105 -12.68 -13.03 1.98
N PHE A 106 -11.37 -12.83 2.13
CA PHE A 106 -10.76 -11.51 2.08
C PHE A 106 -10.65 -10.94 0.66
N ALA A 107 -10.69 -11.76 -0.38
CA ALA A 107 -10.78 -11.27 -1.75
C ALA A 107 -12.20 -10.82 -2.14
N ALA A 108 -13.25 -11.31 -1.46
CA ALA A 108 -14.64 -11.03 -1.81
C ALA A 108 -14.99 -9.52 -1.84
N PRO A 109 -14.59 -8.67 -0.87
CA PRO A 109 -14.85 -7.23 -0.94
C PRO A 109 -14.16 -6.56 -2.13
N TRP A 110 -12.96 -7.02 -2.51
CA TRP A 110 -12.25 -6.53 -3.68
C TRP A 110 -13.01 -6.86 -4.97
N PHE A 111 -13.46 -8.11 -5.15
CA PHE A 111 -14.25 -8.51 -6.30
C PHE A 111 -15.58 -7.77 -6.38
N PHE A 112 -16.25 -7.56 -5.23
CA PHE A 112 -17.48 -6.78 -5.17
C PHE A 112 -17.24 -5.33 -5.63
N ASN A 113 -16.21 -4.68 -5.11
CA ASN A 113 -15.84 -3.33 -5.50
C ASN A 113 -15.41 -3.25 -6.98
N LEU A 114 -14.70 -4.26 -7.49
CA LEU A 114 -14.36 -4.37 -8.90
C LEU A 114 -15.63 -4.44 -9.77
N ALA A 115 -16.61 -5.25 -9.38
CA ALA A 115 -17.88 -5.32 -10.09
C ALA A 115 -18.61 -3.97 -10.11
N LEU A 116 -18.62 -3.22 -9.00
CA LEU A 116 -19.21 -1.87 -8.96
C LEU A 116 -18.48 -0.90 -9.89
N VAL A 117 -17.14 -0.92 -9.93
CA VAL A 117 -16.34 -0.08 -10.84
C VAL A 117 -16.67 -0.39 -12.30
N VAL A 118 -16.71 -1.68 -12.65
CA VAL A 118 -17.05 -2.12 -14.03
C VAL A 118 -18.49 -1.74 -14.39
N LEU A 119 -19.46 -1.98 -13.53
CA LEU A 119 -20.85 -1.61 -13.77
C LEU A 119 -21.01 -0.10 -13.95
N THR A 120 -20.31 0.71 -13.16
CA THR A 120 -20.35 2.17 -13.31
C THR A 120 -19.73 2.60 -14.64
N MET A 121 -18.64 1.94 -15.07
CA MET A 121 -18.05 2.17 -16.40
C MET A 121 -19.00 1.81 -17.55
N LEU A 122 -19.85 0.80 -17.36
CA LEU A 122 -20.87 0.40 -18.34
C LEU A 122 -22.12 1.30 -18.37
N GLY A 123 -22.13 2.39 -17.61
CA GLY A 123 -23.17 3.42 -17.66
C GLY A 123 -24.18 3.37 -16.52
N THR A 124 -23.87 2.69 -15.41
CA THR A 124 -24.65 2.83 -14.17
C THR A 124 -24.01 3.91 -13.29
N ASP A 125 -24.79 4.74 -12.62
CA ASP A 125 -24.29 5.81 -11.76
C ASP A 125 -24.05 5.33 -10.31
N PHE A 126 -23.62 4.06 -10.13
CA PHE A 126 -23.48 3.47 -8.80
C PHE A 126 -22.41 4.12 -7.95
N LEU A 127 -21.25 4.39 -8.51
CA LEU A 127 -20.12 4.97 -7.78
C LEU A 127 -19.91 6.44 -8.08
N TRP A 128 -20.12 6.85 -9.33
CA TRP A 128 -19.99 8.24 -9.77
C TRP A 128 -20.92 8.55 -10.92
N GLU A 129 -21.35 9.79 -10.97
CA GLU A 129 -22.03 10.40 -12.09
C GLU A 129 -21.13 11.50 -12.68
N ILE A 130 -21.01 11.53 -13.99
CA ILE A 130 -20.26 12.54 -14.71
C ILE A 130 -21.26 13.39 -15.48
N GLY A 131 -21.52 14.57 -14.91
CA GLY A 131 -22.40 15.58 -15.50
C GLY A 131 -21.71 16.39 -16.60
N ASP A 132 -22.43 17.41 -17.06
CA ASP A 132 -21.91 18.43 -17.98
C ASP A 132 -20.92 19.36 -17.26
N ALA A 133 -20.33 20.33 -18.01
CA ALA A 133 -19.23 21.17 -17.54
C ALA A 133 -19.43 21.90 -16.20
N ALA A 134 -20.67 22.09 -15.73
CA ALA A 134 -21.00 22.76 -14.48
C ALA A 134 -20.99 21.83 -13.25
N SER A 135 -21.25 20.51 -13.45
CA SER A 135 -21.23 19.49 -12.39
C SER A 135 -20.42 18.28 -12.87
N ARG A 136 -19.09 18.45 -12.93
CA ARG A 136 -18.20 17.47 -13.58
C ARG A 136 -18.18 16.09 -12.93
N TYR A 137 -18.42 16.03 -11.61
CA TYR A 137 -18.33 14.79 -10.86
C TYR A 137 -19.20 14.86 -9.60
N THR A 138 -20.03 13.84 -9.40
CA THR A 138 -20.76 13.61 -8.16
C THR A 138 -20.58 12.15 -7.71
N ARG A 139 -20.60 11.92 -6.40
CA ARG A 139 -20.53 10.58 -5.83
C ARG A 139 -21.86 9.87 -6.00
N GLY A 140 -21.85 8.66 -6.53
CA GLY A 140 -23.03 7.84 -6.70
C GLY A 140 -23.55 7.22 -5.38
N PRO A 141 -24.75 6.61 -5.43
CA PRO A 141 -25.45 6.13 -4.22
C PRO A 141 -24.72 4.99 -3.48
N LEU A 142 -23.91 4.19 -4.17
CA LEU A 142 -23.18 3.08 -3.56
C LEU A 142 -21.74 3.44 -3.15
N PHE A 143 -21.32 4.69 -3.33
CA PHE A 143 -19.97 5.15 -2.98
C PHE A 143 -19.63 4.91 -1.50
N GLY A 144 -20.59 5.12 -0.59
CA GLY A 144 -20.39 4.88 0.84
C GLY A 144 -20.08 3.39 1.15
N ILE A 145 -20.81 2.46 0.55
CA ILE A 145 -20.57 1.01 0.71
C ILE A 145 -19.21 0.64 0.13
N PHE A 146 -18.90 1.11 -1.06
CA PHE A 146 -17.63 0.94 -1.75
C PHE A 146 -16.43 1.39 -0.90
N SER A 147 -16.48 2.61 -0.34
CA SER A 147 -15.41 3.15 0.50
C SER A 147 -15.26 2.40 1.81
N ASN A 148 -16.37 2.00 2.44
CA ASN A 148 -16.33 1.23 3.69
C ASN A 148 -15.72 -0.16 3.48
N LEU A 149 -16.00 -0.82 2.38
CA LEU A 149 -15.38 -2.11 2.05
C LEU A 149 -13.86 -1.96 1.83
N ASN A 150 -13.40 -0.85 1.26
CA ASN A 150 -11.96 -0.58 1.17
C ASN A 150 -11.31 -0.36 2.55
N LEU A 151 -12.01 0.32 3.48
CA LEU A 151 -11.52 0.51 4.85
C LEU A 151 -11.30 -0.80 5.61
N VAL A 152 -12.09 -1.84 5.32
CA VAL A 152 -11.94 -3.16 5.93
C VAL A 152 -10.52 -3.71 5.77
N TYR A 153 -9.87 -3.48 4.63
CA TYR A 153 -8.49 -3.94 4.37
C TYR A 153 -7.42 -3.26 5.22
N TYR A 154 -7.71 -2.10 5.79
CA TYR A 154 -6.82 -1.43 6.74
C TYR A 154 -7.14 -1.81 8.18
N PHE A 155 -8.42 -1.92 8.54
CA PHE A 155 -8.84 -2.22 9.92
C PHE A 155 -8.54 -3.67 10.34
N ILE A 156 -8.71 -4.64 9.44
CA ILE A 156 -8.43 -6.06 9.76
C ILE A 156 -6.97 -6.26 10.19
N PRO A 157 -5.95 -5.78 9.43
CA PRO A 157 -4.56 -5.86 9.89
C PRO A 157 -4.33 -5.15 11.21
N VAL A 158 -4.90 -3.97 11.41
CA VAL A 158 -4.76 -3.20 12.66
C VAL A 158 -5.25 -4.02 13.86
N ILE A 159 -6.46 -4.57 13.79
CA ILE A 159 -7.04 -5.40 14.85
C ILE A 159 -6.19 -6.66 15.06
N GLY A 160 -5.80 -7.33 13.97
CA GLY A 160 -4.96 -8.51 14.01
C GLY A 160 -3.60 -8.27 14.67
N ILE A 161 -2.92 -7.19 14.31
CA ILE A 161 -1.61 -6.82 14.87
C ILE A 161 -1.73 -6.44 16.34
N ILE A 162 -2.76 -5.68 16.73
CA ILE A 162 -3.01 -5.36 18.15
C ILE A 162 -3.24 -6.65 18.95
N SER A 163 -4.02 -7.60 18.43
CA SER A 163 -4.23 -8.90 19.06
C SER A 163 -2.93 -9.69 19.23
N LEU A 164 -2.04 -9.66 18.24
CA LEU A 164 -0.71 -10.29 18.31
C LEU A 164 0.20 -9.61 19.34
N LEU A 165 0.19 -8.27 19.40
CA LEU A 165 0.94 -7.51 20.40
C LEU A 165 0.49 -7.81 21.84
N ILE A 166 -0.81 -7.95 22.08
CA ILE A 166 -1.38 -8.28 23.40
C ILE A 166 -1.08 -9.72 23.77
N SER A 167 -1.20 -10.65 22.84
CA SER A 167 -0.98 -12.08 23.09
C SER A 167 0.50 -12.50 23.17
N GLY A 168 1.42 -11.62 22.82
CA GLY A 168 2.86 -11.93 22.73
C GLY A 168 3.20 -12.98 21.66
N LYS A 169 2.31 -13.23 20.69
CA LYS A 169 2.47 -14.23 19.63
C LYS A 169 2.76 -13.53 18.30
N GLY A 170 3.49 -14.21 17.40
CA GLY A 170 3.75 -13.69 16.05
C GLY A 170 5.18 -13.17 15.88
N ALA A 171 5.35 -12.20 14.97
CA ALA A 171 6.64 -11.55 14.73
C ALA A 171 7.14 -10.78 15.96
N ASP A 172 8.41 -10.36 15.94
CA ASP A 172 8.95 -9.55 17.01
C ASP A 172 8.19 -8.23 17.19
N ARG A 173 8.23 -7.69 18.43
CA ARG A 173 7.44 -6.49 18.81
C ARG A 173 7.73 -5.29 17.90
N ARG A 174 8.99 -5.12 17.47
CA ARG A 174 9.40 -4.02 16.60
C ARG A 174 8.73 -4.14 15.23
N THR A 175 8.75 -5.33 14.63
CA THR A 175 8.07 -5.63 13.37
C THR A 175 6.59 -5.37 13.48
N LEU A 176 5.93 -5.84 14.54
CA LEU A 176 4.49 -5.62 14.75
C LEU A 176 4.14 -4.13 14.89
N VAL A 177 4.91 -3.36 15.68
CA VAL A 177 4.67 -1.92 15.86
C VAL A 177 4.87 -1.15 14.55
N THR A 178 5.92 -1.49 13.77
CA THR A 178 6.16 -0.86 12.46
C THR A 178 5.05 -1.20 11.47
N THR A 179 4.59 -2.46 11.46
CA THR A 179 3.46 -2.90 10.62
C THR A 179 2.14 -2.25 11.04
N LEU A 180 1.96 -1.98 12.34
CA LEU A 180 0.81 -1.22 12.84
C LEU A 180 0.82 0.21 12.32
N GLY A 181 1.95 0.92 12.41
CA GLY A 181 2.12 2.27 11.85
C GLY A 181 1.85 2.31 10.35
N PHE A 182 2.38 1.31 9.62
CA PHE A 182 2.11 1.10 8.20
C PHE A 182 0.60 1.01 7.91
N SER A 183 -0.19 0.32 8.73
CA SER A 183 -1.63 0.09 8.49
C SER A 183 -2.52 1.24 8.99
N VAL A 184 -2.20 1.85 10.13
CA VAL A 184 -3.02 2.90 10.77
C VAL A 184 -3.01 4.20 9.99
N ILE A 185 -1.86 4.64 9.48
CA ILE A 185 -1.73 5.95 8.84
C ILE A 185 -2.59 6.05 7.57
N PRO A 186 -2.53 5.10 6.62
CA PRO A 186 -3.43 5.11 5.47
C PRO A 186 -4.90 4.91 5.84
N ALA A 187 -5.20 4.08 6.85
CA ALA A 187 -6.56 3.90 7.33
C ALA A 187 -7.17 5.24 7.77
N LEU A 188 -6.43 6.02 8.56
CA LEU A 188 -6.83 7.37 8.97
C LEU A 188 -6.93 8.30 7.76
N GLY A 189 -5.99 8.22 6.82
CA GLY A 189 -6.01 9.02 5.60
C GLY A 189 -7.27 8.79 4.77
N VAL A 190 -7.63 7.53 4.51
CA VAL A 190 -8.84 7.16 3.78
C VAL A 190 -10.10 7.56 4.55
N PHE A 191 -10.13 7.32 5.87
CA PHE A 191 -11.26 7.68 6.71
C PHE A 191 -11.53 9.19 6.70
N ILE A 192 -10.50 10.02 6.96
CA ILE A 192 -10.61 11.48 6.96
C ILE A 192 -11.03 11.98 5.57
N TYR A 193 -10.42 11.44 4.49
CA TYR A 193 -10.77 11.81 3.13
C TYR A 193 -12.24 11.47 2.79
N THR A 194 -12.70 10.30 3.22
CA THR A 194 -14.05 9.84 2.88
C THR A 194 -15.14 10.62 3.60
N TYR A 195 -14.92 10.97 4.88
CA TYR A 195 -15.98 11.49 5.73
C TYR A 195 -15.86 12.99 6.06
N TRP A 196 -14.66 13.56 6.01
CA TRP A 196 -14.42 14.93 6.48
C TRP A 196 -13.92 15.88 5.40
N ILE A 197 -13.30 15.37 4.32
CA ILE A 197 -12.80 16.22 3.25
C ILE A 197 -13.86 16.29 2.15
N SER A 198 -14.27 17.52 1.80
CA SER A 198 -15.14 17.76 0.64
C SER A 198 -14.44 17.36 -0.66
N VAL A 199 -15.23 16.87 -1.64
CA VAL A 199 -14.73 16.57 -3.00
C VAL A 199 -14.07 17.79 -3.63
N ASP A 200 -14.53 19.00 -3.28
CA ASP A 200 -13.99 20.26 -3.80
C ASP A 200 -12.68 20.70 -3.13
N ALA A 201 -12.29 20.05 -2.04
CA ALA A 201 -11.03 20.33 -1.34
C ALA A 201 -9.86 19.64 -2.06
N ILE A 202 -9.29 20.34 -3.04
CA ILE A 202 -8.14 19.89 -3.82
C ILE A 202 -6.88 19.93 -2.95
N TYR A 203 -6.65 18.88 -2.15
CA TYR A 203 -5.48 18.72 -1.31
C TYR A 203 -4.97 17.28 -1.36
N PRO A 204 -3.65 17.03 -1.56
CA PRO A 204 -3.09 15.69 -1.72
C PRO A 204 -2.94 14.95 -0.38
N PHE A 205 -3.97 15.01 0.47
CA PHE A 205 -3.92 14.45 1.81
C PHE A 205 -3.80 12.92 1.80
N GLN A 206 -4.62 12.27 1.00
CA GLN A 206 -4.62 10.81 0.92
C GLN A 206 -3.34 10.25 0.28
N PRO A 207 -2.82 10.78 -0.84
CA PRO A 207 -1.49 10.43 -1.34
C PRO A 207 -0.37 10.61 -0.32
N CYS A 208 -0.38 11.69 0.48
CA CYS A 208 0.60 11.91 1.54
C CYS A 208 0.52 10.81 2.63
N CYS A 209 -0.68 10.43 3.06
CA CYS A 209 -0.87 9.35 4.03
C CYS A 209 -0.38 8.01 3.50
N PHE A 210 -0.64 7.71 2.24
CA PHE A 210 -0.12 6.49 1.60
C PHE A 210 1.40 6.51 1.49
N PHE A 211 1.99 7.63 1.09
CA PHE A 211 3.44 7.77 1.04
C PHE A 211 4.10 7.53 2.41
N ILE A 212 3.58 8.16 3.47
CA ILE A 212 4.09 7.94 4.83
C ILE A 212 3.95 6.47 5.23
N GLY A 213 2.82 5.84 4.91
CA GLY A 213 2.64 4.41 5.14
C GLY A 213 3.68 3.57 4.39
N VAL A 214 3.92 3.83 3.11
CA VAL A 214 4.97 3.13 2.34
C VAL A 214 6.37 3.35 2.93
N MET A 215 6.65 4.53 3.51
CA MET A 215 7.89 4.75 4.26
C MET A 215 8.04 3.79 5.46
N PHE A 216 6.97 3.54 6.22
CA PHE A 216 6.99 2.52 7.29
C PHE A 216 7.25 1.12 6.74
N ALA A 217 6.61 0.76 5.61
CA ALA A 217 6.88 -0.51 4.93
C ALA A 217 8.34 -0.61 4.49
N TYR A 218 8.90 0.44 3.93
CA TYR A 218 10.29 0.53 3.51
C TYR A 218 11.25 0.37 4.70
N ILE A 219 11.00 1.05 5.83
CA ILE A 219 11.78 0.89 7.06
C ILE A 219 11.72 -0.57 7.56
N LEU A 220 10.55 -1.20 7.51
CA LEU A 220 10.38 -2.61 7.86
C LEU A 220 11.23 -3.52 6.98
N LEU A 221 11.20 -3.30 5.66
CA LEU A 221 11.99 -4.07 4.71
C LEU A 221 13.50 -3.91 4.95
N LEU A 222 13.97 -2.69 5.16
CA LEU A 222 15.36 -2.43 5.49
C LEU A 222 15.77 -3.15 6.79
N SER A 223 14.94 -3.10 7.81
CA SER A 223 15.24 -3.78 9.07
C SER A 223 15.41 -5.30 8.90
N GLN A 224 14.65 -5.92 8.01
CA GLN A 224 14.80 -7.35 7.68
C GLN A 224 16.10 -7.63 6.91
N VAL A 225 16.49 -6.75 5.99
CA VAL A 225 17.76 -6.87 5.26
C VAL A 225 18.95 -6.79 6.23
N TYR A 226 18.96 -5.80 7.12
CA TYR A 226 20.03 -5.65 8.10
C TYR A 226 20.12 -6.83 9.07
N LYS A 227 18.98 -7.32 9.55
CA LYS A 227 18.94 -8.49 10.43
C LYS A 227 19.54 -9.73 9.75
N ARG A 228 19.18 -10.00 8.50
CA ARG A 228 19.76 -11.12 7.73
C ARG A 228 21.27 -10.94 7.52
N ALA A 229 21.71 -9.74 7.18
CA ALA A 229 23.15 -9.47 7.01
C ALA A 229 23.93 -9.70 8.31
N GLU A 230 23.37 -9.34 9.46
CA GLU A 230 23.96 -9.58 10.76
C GLU A 230 24.04 -11.08 11.08
N GLU A 231 22.95 -11.82 10.85
CA GLU A 231 22.90 -13.28 11.02
C GLU A 231 23.94 -14.00 10.13
N ASP A 232 24.07 -13.58 8.86
CA ASP A 232 25.05 -14.13 7.93
C ASP A 232 26.50 -13.82 8.38
N ASN A 233 26.77 -12.60 8.86
CA ASN A 233 28.08 -12.23 9.38
C ASN A 233 28.47 -13.02 10.64
N LEU A 234 27.51 -13.24 11.54
CA LEU A 234 27.74 -14.07 12.73
C LEU A 234 28.06 -15.52 12.36
N ARG A 235 27.30 -16.10 11.42
CA ARG A 235 27.54 -17.42 10.91
C ARG A 235 28.93 -17.58 10.27
N LEU A 236 29.33 -16.63 9.43
CA LEU A 236 30.67 -16.63 8.81
C LEU A 236 31.78 -16.52 9.85
N ALA A 237 31.58 -15.71 10.89
CA ALA A 237 32.54 -15.58 11.98
C ALA A 237 32.66 -16.88 12.79
N GLU A 238 31.58 -17.62 13.02
CA GLU A 238 31.57 -18.92 13.67
C GLU A 238 32.26 -20.00 12.82
N GLU A 239 31.99 -20.04 11.53
CA GLU A 239 32.64 -20.96 10.58
C GLU A 239 34.17 -20.71 10.53
N ALA A 240 34.59 -19.44 10.49
CA ALA A 240 36.02 -19.07 10.52
C ALA A 240 36.70 -19.47 11.82
N ARG A 241 36.04 -19.31 12.98
CA ARG A 241 36.55 -19.76 14.28
C ARG A 241 36.66 -21.30 14.37
N ALA A 242 35.68 -22.00 13.80
CA ALA A 242 35.73 -23.48 13.75
C ALA A 242 36.87 -24.00 12.87
N ALA A 243 37.06 -23.39 11.69
CA ALA A 243 38.18 -23.73 10.79
C ALA A 243 39.53 -23.43 11.44
N GLY A 244 39.68 -22.32 12.13
CA GLY A 244 40.90 -21.98 12.88
C GLY A 244 41.24 -23.02 13.98
N ARG A 245 40.21 -23.46 14.73
CA ARG A 245 40.41 -24.51 15.75
C ARG A 245 40.85 -25.87 15.14
N MET A 246 40.29 -26.25 14.00
CA MET A 246 40.67 -27.48 13.29
C MET A 246 42.10 -27.39 12.73
N ALA A 247 42.54 -26.24 12.26
CA ALA A 247 43.90 -26.01 11.77
C ALA A 247 44.96 -26.15 12.91
N ILE A 248 44.67 -25.56 14.07
CA ILE A 248 45.53 -25.63 15.26
C ILE A 248 45.61 -27.07 15.78
N GLY A 249 44.48 -27.79 15.83
CA GLY A 249 44.47 -29.21 16.25
C GLY A 249 45.27 -30.14 15.35
N ARG A 250 45.35 -29.85 14.04
CA ARG A 250 46.20 -30.62 13.10
C ARG A 250 47.69 -30.30 13.18
N ALA A 251 48.06 -29.11 13.67
CA ALA A 251 49.46 -28.71 13.82
C ALA A 251 50.10 -29.27 15.11
N HIS A 252 49.31 -29.88 15.99
CA HIS A 252 49.77 -30.48 17.25
C HIS A 252 49.78 -32.01 17.23
N VAL A 253 49.53 -32.67 16.09
CA VAL A 253 49.68 -34.09 15.84
C VAL A 253 50.87 -34.33 14.91
#